data_d3314449707f1012c9cb42a454544167
#
_entry.id   d3314449707f1012c9cb42a454544167
#
_cell.length_a   1.000
_cell.length_b   1.000
_cell.length_c   1.000
_cell.angle_alpha   90.00
_cell.angle_beta   90.00
_cell.angle_gamma   90.00
#
_symmetry.space_group_name_H-M   'P 1'
#
loop_
_entity.id
_entity.type
_entity.pdbx_description
1 polymer ?
#
loop_
_entity_poly.entity_id
_entity_poly.type
_entity_poly.pdbx_seq_one_letter_code
_entity_poly.pdbx_strand_id
1 'polypeptide(L)'
;MGHFAANVAFAYQTGAARGDYSIFSAMDVPEEELFATLGHSINDLILRHRKHLESKRETRSAALKLNARWLEATSTAVGPKMRWVDGTPEYSFYIPGLRKLFPDALFIHIVRDVQAVVHSMLNFHRVGGIQLVPNQQEAYRYWLRAVSACLQAERAYGPNVVYRVRYGELVDNPESAMRSLFTFLEEPYTAKCLEPLKERINSSTVPADFKADDPAADPAIIEEARRLSANVEENEQPGEGSPDAARQMDAEFGERVKYIATLESTYRTEKSRLESVISAYQTENLRLESAIVELQRQFKDSCSRFAEANDQTLQ
;
A
#
# COMPACT_ATOMS: atom_id res chain seq x y z
N MET A 1 -4.75 -5.46 1.18
CA MET A 1 -5.40 -5.99 2.42
C MET A 1 -5.19 -5.10 3.65
N GLY A 2 -4.02 -4.46 3.87
CA GLY A 2 -3.79 -3.64 5.06
C GLY A 2 -4.81 -2.52 5.29
N HIS A 3 -5.10 -1.70 4.28
CA HIS A 3 -6.16 -0.69 4.35
C HIS A 3 -7.54 -1.29 4.57
N PHE A 4 -7.82 -2.46 4.00
CA PHE A 4 -9.08 -3.15 4.24
C PHE A 4 -9.22 -3.53 5.72
N ALA A 5 -8.18 -4.09 6.34
CA ALA A 5 -8.17 -4.41 7.77
C ALA A 5 -8.43 -3.18 8.63
N ALA A 6 -7.81 -2.03 8.32
CA ALA A 6 -8.04 -0.78 9.03
C ALA A 6 -9.47 -0.24 8.85
N ASN A 7 -10.03 -0.35 7.64
CA ASN A 7 -11.43 0.05 7.38
C ASN A 7 -12.44 -0.85 8.09
N VAL A 8 -12.18 -2.17 8.17
CA VAL A 8 -13.01 -3.10 8.95
C VAL A 8 -12.99 -2.74 10.43
N ALA A 9 -11.80 -2.48 11.00
CA ALA A 9 -11.66 -2.04 12.38
C ALA A 9 -12.42 -0.74 12.65
N PHE A 10 -12.29 0.24 11.76
CA PHE A 10 -13.00 1.50 11.86
C PHE A 10 -14.53 1.32 11.79
N ALA A 11 -15.01 0.52 10.84
CA ALA A 11 -16.44 0.24 10.68
C ALA A 11 -17.02 -0.47 11.92
N TYR A 12 -16.26 -1.43 12.47
CA TYR A 12 -16.65 -2.12 13.69
C TYR A 12 -16.71 -1.14 14.90
N GLN A 13 -15.65 -0.39 15.15
CA GLN A 13 -15.57 0.57 16.26
C GLN A 13 -16.69 1.63 16.18
N THR A 14 -16.96 2.13 14.97
CA THR A 14 -18.04 3.09 14.73
C THR A 14 -19.41 2.47 14.95
N GLY A 15 -19.59 1.21 14.53
CA GLY A 15 -20.81 0.45 14.76
C GLY A 15 -21.03 0.16 16.25
N ALA A 16 -20.01 -0.40 16.91
CA ALA A 16 -20.06 -0.74 18.32
C ALA A 16 -20.38 0.49 19.23
N ALA A 17 -19.86 1.66 18.87
CA ALA A 17 -20.13 2.90 19.61
C ALA A 17 -21.60 3.37 19.55
N ARG A 18 -22.41 2.83 18.64
CA ARG A 18 -23.83 3.19 18.48
C ARG A 18 -24.79 2.40 19.38
N GLY A 19 -24.28 1.46 20.18
CA GLY A 19 -25.10 0.61 21.05
C GLY A 19 -26.16 -0.16 20.25
N ASP A 20 -27.38 -0.26 20.78
CA ASP A 20 -28.49 -1.01 20.18
C ASP A 20 -28.93 -0.51 18.79
N TYR A 21 -28.44 0.64 18.35
CA TYR A 21 -28.66 1.14 16.98
C TYR A 21 -27.72 0.51 15.92
N SER A 22 -26.79 -0.34 16.36
CA SER A 22 -25.89 -1.09 15.47
C SER A 22 -26.15 -2.57 15.61
N ILE A 23 -26.25 -3.29 14.48
CA ILE A 23 -26.40 -4.74 14.47
C ILE A 23 -25.24 -5.44 15.20
N PHE A 24 -24.03 -4.90 15.15
CA PHE A 24 -22.88 -5.50 15.84
C PHE A 24 -23.02 -5.42 17.36
N SER A 25 -23.46 -4.29 17.89
CA SER A 25 -23.71 -4.14 19.32
C SER A 25 -24.99 -4.84 19.76
N ALA A 26 -26.08 -4.75 18.98
CA ALA A 26 -27.35 -5.38 19.31
C ALA A 26 -27.27 -6.90 19.35
N MET A 27 -26.36 -7.50 18.56
CA MET A 27 -26.11 -8.95 18.52
C MET A 27 -24.91 -9.38 19.34
N ASP A 28 -24.21 -8.45 20.00
CA ASP A 28 -22.99 -8.70 20.76
C ASP A 28 -21.92 -9.45 19.95
N VAL A 29 -21.75 -9.08 18.68
CA VAL A 29 -20.76 -9.69 17.77
C VAL A 29 -19.35 -9.17 18.13
N PRO A 30 -18.43 -10.03 18.57
CA PRO A 30 -17.06 -9.61 18.89
C PRO A 30 -16.28 -9.16 17.65
N GLU A 31 -15.33 -8.23 17.83
CA GLU A 31 -14.47 -7.76 16.73
C GLU A 31 -13.70 -8.92 16.09
N GLU A 32 -13.20 -9.83 16.91
CA GLU A 32 -12.43 -11.00 16.47
C GLU A 32 -13.25 -11.92 15.57
N GLU A 33 -14.51 -12.14 15.88
CA GLU A 33 -15.41 -12.98 15.07
C GLU A 33 -15.70 -12.36 13.72
N LEU A 34 -15.96 -11.05 13.69
CA LEU A 34 -16.16 -10.31 12.45
C LEU A 34 -14.92 -10.41 11.55
N PHE A 35 -13.74 -10.16 12.11
CA PHE A 35 -12.47 -10.23 11.38
C PHE A 35 -12.21 -11.63 10.83
N ALA A 36 -12.35 -12.66 11.66
CA ALA A 36 -12.14 -14.05 11.26
C ALA A 36 -13.09 -14.45 10.14
N THR A 37 -14.38 -14.10 10.24
CA THR A 37 -15.39 -14.37 9.22
C THR A 37 -15.04 -13.73 7.88
N LEU A 38 -14.63 -12.46 7.89
CA LEU A 38 -14.20 -11.75 6.69
C LEU A 38 -12.92 -12.34 6.11
N GLY A 39 -11.95 -12.67 6.94
CA GLY A 39 -10.70 -13.31 6.55
C GLY A 39 -10.91 -14.65 5.87
N HIS A 40 -11.75 -15.51 6.43
CA HIS A 40 -12.14 -16.78 5.81
C HIS A 40 -12.81 -16.57 4.46
N SER A 41 -13.75 -15.62 4.37
CA SER A 41 -14.43 -15.30 3.11
C SER A 41 -13.47 -14.82 2.02
N ILE A 42 -12.50 -13.97 2.39
CA ILE A 42 -11.45 -13.47 1.47
C ILE A 42 -10.57 -14.61 1.01
N ASN A 43 -10.10 -15.46 1.93
CA ASN A 43 -9.26 -16.62 1.62
C ASN A 43 -9.95 -17.55 0.63
N ASP A 44 -11.20 -17.86 0.88
CA ASP A 44 -12.06 -18.66 0.02
C ASP A 44 -12.21 -18.07 -1.40
N LEU A 45 -12.42 -16.75 -1.50
CA LEU A 45 -12.52 -16.05 -2.78
C LEU A 45 -11.20 -16.11 -3.55
N ILE A 46 -10.06 -15.87 -2.88
CA ILE A 46 -8.73 -15.94 -3.50
C ILE A 46 -8.47 -17.34 -4.05
N LEU A 47 -8.71 -18.38 -3.24
CA LEU A 47 -8.46 -19.76 -3.63
C LEU A 47 -9.39 -20.22 -4.77
N ARG A 48 -10.65 -19.83 -4.76
CA ARG A 48 -11.60 -20.14 -5.84
C ARG A 48 -11.24 -19.44 -7.17
N HIS A 49 -10.79 -18.20 -7.12
CA HIS A 49 -10.52 -17.39 -8.31
C HIS A 49 -9.04 -17.35 -8.73
N ARG A 50 -8.17 -18.15 -8.11
CA ARG A 50 -6.73 -18.17 -8.38
C ARG A 50 -6.37 -18.34 -9.86
N LYS A 51 -7.08 -19.23 -10.59
CA LYS A 51 -6.82 -19.45 -12.03
C LYS A 51 -7.01 -18.17 -12.85
N HIS A 52 -7.99 -17.35 -12.49
CA HIS A 52 -8.21 -16.08 -13.15
C HIS A 52 -7.09 -15.07 -12.84
N LEU A 53 -6.55 -15.09 -11.60
CA LEU A 53 -5.39 -14.27 -11.24
C LEU A 53 -4.13 -14.72 -11.97
N GLU A 54 -3.92 -16.02 -12.11
CA GLU A 54 -2.80 -16.61 -12.87
C GLU A 54 -2.86 -16.14 -14.33
N SER A 55 -3.99 -16.29 -15.01
CA SER A 55 -4.19 -15.83 -16.39
C SER A 55 -3.96 -14.32 -16.56
N LYS A 56 -4.45 -13.49 -15.62
CA LYS A 56 -4.20 -12.04 -15.65
C LYS A 56 -2.73 -11.68 -15.43
N ARG A 57 -2.02 -12.42 -14.59
CA ARG A 57 -0.59 -12.23 -14.37
C ARG A 57 0.21 -12.53 -15.64
N GLU A 58 -0.11 -13.61 -16.33
CA GLU A 58 0.51 -13.96 -17.62
C GLU A 58 0.35 -12.83 -18.65
N THR A 59 -0.87 -12.32 -18.81
CA THR A 59 -1.15 -11.21 -19.73
C THR A 59 -0.40 -9.93 -19.34
N ARG A 60 -0.36 -9.60 -18.05
CA ARG A 60 0.31 -8.40 -17.53
C ARG A 60 1.84 -8.54 -17.62
N SER A 61 2.37 -9.72 -17.38
CA SER A 61 3.79 -10.02 -17.50
C SER A 61 4.27 -9.91 -18.94
N ALA A 62 3.48 -10.40 -19.89
CA ALA A 62 3.75 -10.23 -21.32
C ALA A 62 3.73 -8.75 -21.74
N ALA A 63 2.75 -7.98 -21.25
CA ALA A 63 2.63 -6.55 -21.51
C ALA A 63 3.81 -5.74 -20.93
N LEU A 64 4.34 -6.13 -19.76
CA LEU A 64 5.47 -5.47 -19.10
C LEU A 64 6.84 -5.98 -19.56
N LYS A 65 6.90 -6.90 -20.54
CA LYS A 65 8.14 -7.59 -20.98
C LYS A 65 8.91 -8.26 -19.82
N LEU A 66 8.22 -8.60 -18.73
CA LEU A 66 8.79 -9.35 -17.63
C LEU A 66 8.94 -10.81 -18.09
N ASN A 67 10.05 -11.45 -17.72
CA ASN A 67 10.36 -12.80 -18.17
C ASN A 67 9.24 -13.78 -17.78
N ALA A 68 8.53 -14.32 -18.74
CA ALA A 68 7.40 -15.25 -18.55
C ALA A 68 7.76 -16.52 -17.76
N ARG A 69 9.05 -16.89 -17.72
CA ARG A 69 9.57 -18.03 -16.95
C ARG A 69 9.18 -18.02 -15.47
N TRP A 70 8.98 -16.85 -14.87
CA TRP A 70 8.54 -16.71 -13.48
C TRP A 70 7.12 -17.21 -13.24
N LEU A 71 6.30 -17.16 -14.26
CA LEU A 71 4.90 -17.60 -14.18
C LEU A 71 4.78 -19.10 -14.44
N GLU A 72 5.65 -19.65 -15.31
CA GLU A 72 5.70 -21.09 -15.57
C GLU A 72 6.11 -21.91 -14.34
N ALA A 73 7.03 -21.40 -13.50
CA ALA A 73 7.45 -22.06 -12.26
C ALA A 73 6.30 -22.18 -11.23
N THR A 74 5.27 -21.33 -11.32
CA THR A 74 4.10 -21.38 -10.43
C THR A 74 2.94 -22.22 -10.97
N SER A 75 2.95 -22.58 -12.23
CA SER A 75 1.85 -23.26 -12.92
C SER A 75 1.92 -24.80 -12.89
N THR A 76 2.92 -25.40 -12.23
CA THR A 76 2.97 -26.86 -12.08
C THR A 76 1.86 -27.32 -11.14
N ALA A 77 0.70 -27.53 -11.71
CA ALA A 77 -0.50 -27.96 -11.06
C ALA A 77 -0.39 -29.43 -10.60
N VAL A 78 0.14 -29.65 -9.44
CA VAL A 78 -0.14 -30.89 -8.70
C VAL A 78 -0.94 -30.49 -7.46
N GLY A 79 -2.26 -30.59 -7.58
CA GLY A 79 -3.20 -30.34 -6.50
C GLY A 79 -3.57 -28.86 -6.25
N PRO A 80 -4.66 -28.59 -5.57
CA PRO A 80 -5.03 -27.23 -5.18
C PRO A 80 -4.07 -26.74 -4.11
N LYS A 81 -3.33 -25.65 -4.41
CA LYS A 81 -2.57 -24.94 -3.38
C LYS A 81 -3.54 -24.30 -2.39
N MET A 82 -3.33 -24.56 -1.12
CA MET A 82 -4.17 -24.05 -0.02
C MET A 82 -3.65 -22.72 0.55
N ARG A 83 -2.48 -22.27 0.10
CA ARG A 83 -1.84 -21.01 0.55
C ARG A 83 -1.63 -20.04 -0.61
N TRP A 84 -1.61 -18.78 -0.30
CA TRP A 84 -1.26 -17.69 -1.22
C TRP A 84 -0.26 -16.75 -0.53
N VAL A 85 0.51 -16.03 -1.31
CA VAL A 85 1.51 -15.07 -0.84
C VAL A 85 1.21 -13.71 -1.46
N ASP A 86 1.32 -12.66 -0.67
CA ASP A 86 1.22 -11.28 -1.12
C ASP A 86 2.49 -10.52 -0.71
N GLY A 87 3.17 -9.94 -1.68
CA GLY A 87 4.43 -9.22 -1.50
C GLY A 87 4.25 -7.70 -1.42
N THR A 88 3.14 -7.19 -0.90
CA THR A 88 2.89 -5.75 -0.74
C THR A 88 3.70 -5.18 0.42
N PRO A 89 4.70 -4.29 0.19
CA PRO A 89 5.61 -3.80 1.24
C PRO A 89 4.89 -3.03 2.35
N GLU A 90 3.79 -2.33 2.03
CA GLU A 90 3.00 -1.54 2.98
C GLU A 90 2.33 -2.39 4.07
N TYR A 91 2.30 -3.71 3.91
CA TYR A 91 1.76 -4.60 4.94
C TYR A 91 2.56 -4.57 6.24
N SER A 92 3.83 -4.16 6.20
CA SER A 92 4.63 -3.89 7.39
C SER A 92 3.92 -2.98 8.41
N PHE A 93 3.09 -2.04 7.92
CA PHE A 93 2.35 -1.09 8.76
C PHE A 93 1.00 -1.62 9.28
N TYR A 94 0.58 -2.81 8.85
CA TYR A 94 -0.76 -3.34 9.12
C TYR A 94 -0.74 -4.78 9.68
N ILE A 95 0.40 -5.25 10.13
CA ILE A 95 0.56 -6.63 10.62
C ILE A 95 -0.50 -7.00 11.67
N PRO A 96 -0.79 -6.19 12.70
CA PRO A 96 -1.85 -6.52 13.67
C PRO A 96 -3.22 -6.71 13.02
N GLY A 97 -3.63 -5.80 12.15
CA GLY A 97 -4.91 -5.91 11.44
C GLY A 97 -4.97 -7.10 10.48
N LEU A 98 -3.84 -7.43 9.84
CA LEU A 98 -3.74 -8.62 9.00
C LEU A 98 -3.85 -9.90 9.81
N ARG A 99 -3.26 -9.94 11.01
CA ARG A 99 -3.41 -11.08 11.93
C ARG A 99 -4.83 -11.23 12.45
N LYS A 100 -5.56 -10.15 12.66
CA LYS A 100 -7.00 -10.24 12.98
C LYS A 100 -7.79 -10.89 11.83
N LEU A 101 -7.52 -10.52 10.58
CA LEU A 101 -8.17 -11.12 9.40
C LEU A 101 -7.71 -12.56 9.15
N PHE A 102 -6.43 -12.83 9.33
CA PHE A 102 -5.79 -14.11 9.02
C PHE A 102 -4.92 -14.54 10.23
N PRO A 103 -5.53 -15.14 11.27
CA PRO A 103 -4.80 -15.50 12.50
C PRO A 103 -3.59 -16.42 12.27
N ASP A 104 -3.67 -17.29 11.25
CA ASP A 104 -2.62 -18.23 10.86
C ASP A 104 -1.64 -17.67 9.82
N ALA A 105 -1.71 -16.38 9.52
CA ALA A 105 -0.79 -15.73 8.58
C ALA A 105 0.64 -15.74 9.12
N LEU A 106 1.57 -16.15 8.25
CA LEU A 106 3.01 -16.05 8.49
C LEU A 106 3.56 -14.82 7.74
N PHE A 107 4.50 -14.14 8.35
CA PHE A 107 5.12 -12.93 7.81
C PHE A 107 6.61 -13.17 7.53
N ILE A 108 7.06 -12.79 6.34
CA ILE A 108 8.46 -12.84 5.96
C ILE A 108 8.99 -11.42 5.89
N HIS A 109 9.91 -11.08 6.79
CA HIS A 109 10.60 -9.80 6.82
C HIS A 109 11.92 -9.92 6.05
N ILE A 110 11.93 -9.48 4.79
CA ILE A 110 13.15 -9.46 3.98
C ILE A 110 13.90 -8.15 4.26
N VAL A 111 15.09 -8.29 4.85
CA VAL A 111 15.98 -7.17 5.16
C VAL A 111 17.08 -7.06 4.11
N ARG A 112 17.36 -5.84 3.68
CA ARG A 112 18.43 -5.52 2.76
C ARG A 112 19.10 -4.22 3.19
N ASP A 113 20.37 -4.07 2.86
CA ASP A 113 21.13 -2.85 3.07
C ASP A 113 20.34 -1.59 2.68
N VAL A 114 20.33 -0.61 3.58
CA VAL A 114 19.48 0.58 3.41
C VAL A 114 19.85 1.41 2.19
N GLN A 115 21.14 1.52 1.84
CA GLN A 115 21.56 2.30 0.67
C GLN A 115 21.07 1.64 -0.62
N ALA A 116 21.13 0.31 -0.69
CA ALA A 116 20.62 -0.46 -1.81
C ALA A 116 19.10 -0.30 -1.98
N VAL A 117 18.36 -0.26 -0.87
CA VAL A 117 16.90 -0.05 -0.90
C VAL A 117 16.55 1.38 -1.31
N VAL A 118 17.21 2.39 -0.73
CA VAL A 118 17.02 3.81 -1.06
C VAL A 118 17.31 4.06 -2.55
N HIS A 119 18.44 3.55 -3.05
CA HIS A 119 18.77 3.64 -4.48
C HIS A 119 17.68 3.00 -5.35
N SER A 120 17.19 1.82 -4.97
CA SER A 120 16.12 1.13 -5.68
C SER A 120 14.82 1.93 -5.72
N MET A 121 14.41 2.52 -4.58
CA MET A 121 13.19 3.34 -4.50
C MET A 121 13.27 4.59 -5.38
N LEU A 122 14.41 5.29 -5.37
CA LEU A 122 14.62 6.49 -6.18
C LEU A 122 14.60 6.20 -7.69
N ASN A 123 15.02 5.00 -8.09
CA ASN A 123 15.09 4.59 -9.48
C ASN A 123 13.92 3.72 -9.94
N PHE A 124 12.93 3.46 -9.09
CA PHE A 124 11.81 2.57 -9.41
C PHE A 124 10.99 3.03 -10.61
N HIS A 125 10.92 4.33 -10.87
CA HIS A 125 10.24 4.90 -12.04
C HIS A 125 10.77 4.34 -13.37
N ARG A 126 12.03 3.92 -13.43
CA ARG A 126 12.65 3.32 -14.63
C ARG A 126 12.12 1.92 -14.94
N VAL A 127 11.64 1.23 -13.92
CA VAL A 127 11.15 -0.16 -14.04
C VAL A 127 9.63 -0.20 -13.92
N GLY A 128 9.07 0.48 -12.91
CA GLY A 128 7.64 0.47 -12.59
C GLY A 128 6.83 1.61 -13.20
N GLY A 129 7.49 2.60 -13.83
CA GLY A 129 6.82 3.76 -14.44
C GLY A 129 6.24 4.76 -13.45
N ILE A 130 6.38 4.54 -12.14
CA ILE A 130 5.90 5.42 -11.08
C ILE A 130 7.04 5.82 -10.14
N GLN A 131 6.98 7.03 -9.62
CA GLN A 131 7.90 7.50 -8.59
C GLN A 131 7.37 7.06 -7.22
N LEU A 132 8.13 6.23 -6.51
CA LEU A 132 7.74 5.73 -5.18
C LEU A 132 7.91 6.77 -4.08
N VAL A 133 8.98 7.56 -4.17
CA VAL A 133 9.36 8.58 -3.17
C VAL A 133 9.82 9.85 -3.89
N PRO A 134 9.54 11.04 -3.32
CA PRO A 134 9.89 12.29 -3.98
C PRO A 134 11.39 12.60 -3.95
N ASN A 135 12.11 12.16 -2.92
CA ASN A 135 13.52 12.44 -2.71
C ASN A 135 14.17 11.40 -1.80
N GLN A 136 15.46 11.53 -1.59
CA GLN A 136 16.28 10.63 -0.79
C GLN A 136 15.88 10.62 0.69
N GLN A 137 15.58 11.78 1.28
CA GLN A 137 15.17 11.86 2.68
C GLN A 137 13.90 11.05 2.95
N GLU A 138 12.89 11.17 2.07
CA GLU A 138 11.66 10.41 2.21
C GLU A 138 11.87 8.91 1.98
N ALA A 139 12.85 8.51 1.14
CA ALA A 139 13.24 7.10 1.00
C ALA A 139 13.81 6.54 2.31
N TYR A 140 14.72 7.28 2.98
CA TYR A 140 15.23 6.86 4.29
C TYR A 140 14.15 6.82 5.37
N ARG A 141 13.27 7.82 5.43
CA ARG A 141 12.14 7.84 6.37
C ARG A 141 11.19 6.68 6.16
N TYR A 142 10.89 6.37 4.90
CA TYR A 142 10.05 5.23 4.57
C TYR A 142 10.68 3.91 5.02
N TRP A 143 11.97 3.71 4.71
CA TRP A 143 12.72 2.53 5.11
C TRP A 143 12.77 2.36 6.63
N LEU A 144 13.10 3.42 7.36
CA LEU A 144 13.12 3.43 8.83
C LEU A 144 11.77 3.00 9.41
N ARG A 145 10.68 3.58 8.92
CA ARG A 145 9.34 3.24 9.39
C ARG A 145 8.98 1.78 9.10
N ALA A 146 9.24 1.32 7.87
CA ALA A 146 8.89 -0.03 7.46
C ALA A 146 9.67 -1.09 8.23
N VAL A 147 11.00 -0.92 8.34
CA VAL A 147 11.86 -1.85 9.07
C VAL A 147 11.56 -1.82 10.57
N SER A 148 11.36 -0.64 11.16
CA SER A 148 10.96 -0.54 12.58
C SER A 148 9.64 -1.27 12.86
N ALA A 149 8.65 -1.16 11.99
CA ALA A 149 7.38 -1.87 12.12
C ALA A 149 7.58 -3.40 12.05
N CYS A 150 8.42 -3.86 11.13
CA CYS A 150 8.77 -5.29 11.05
C CYS A 150 9.50 -5.78 12.30
N LEU A 151 10.46 -5.00 12.83
CA LEU A 151 11.19 -5.34 14.05
C LEU A 151 10.28 -5.36 15.29
N GLN A 152 9.29 -4.48 15.34
CA GLN A 152 8.25 -4.54 16.37
C GLN A 152 7.43 -5.83 16.24
N ALA A 153 7.06 -6.22 15.02
CA ALA A 153 6.33 -7.46 14.78
C ALA A 153 7.14 -8.71 15.17
N GLU A 154 8.43 -8.73 14.87
CA GLU A 154 9.33 -9.80 15.32
C GLU A 154 9.37 -9.92 16.85
N ARG A 155 9.47 -8.78 17.55
CA ARG A 155 9.43 -8.78 19.02
C ARG A 155 8.07 -9.17 19.58
N ALA A 156 7.00 -8.76 18.92
CA ALA A 156 5.63 -9.00 19.36
C ALA A 156 5.23 -10.48 19.19
N TYR A 157 5.52 -11.04 18.02
CA TYR A 157 4.98 -12.35 17.63
C TYR A 157 6.01 -13.47 17.58
N GLY A 158 7.29 -13.15 17.62
CA GLY A 158 8.38 -14.13 17.62
C GLY A 158 8.60 -14.83 16.26
N PRO A 159 9.63 -15.72 16.20
CA PRO A 159 10.11 -16.32 14.97
C PRO A 159 9.15 -17.35 14.36
N ASN A 160 8.18 -17.84 15.12
CA ASN A 160 7.15 -18.76 14.61
C ASN A 160 6.05 -18.05 13.79
N VAL A 161 5.99 -16.72 13.83
CA VAL A 161 4.99 -15.92 13.13
C VAL A 161 5.65 -14.94 12.15
N VAL A 162 6.76 -14.33 12.53
CA VAL A 162 7.52 -13.40 11.70
C VAL A 162 8.93 -13.96 11.53
N TYR A 163 9.32 -14.26 10.32
CA TYR A 163 10.64 -14.81 10.01
C TYR A 163 11.48 -13.77 9.26
N ARG A 164 12.67 -13.46 9.80
CA ARG A 164 13.61 -12.56 9.14
C ARG A 164 14.46 -13.30 8.13
N VAL A 165 14.53 -12.77 6.92
CA VAL A 165 15.43 -13.22 5.85
C VAL A 165 16.36 -12.08 5.49
N ARG A 166 17.68 -12.29 5.65
CA ARG A 166 18.67 -11.33 5.16
C ARG A 166 18.89 -11.53 3.67
N TYR A 167 18.77 -10.45 2.91
CA TYR A 167 18.97 -10.51 1.45
C TYR A 167 20.37 -11.01 1.07
N GLY A 168 21.40 -10.68 1.85
CA GLY A 168 22.76 -11.20 1.68
C GLY A 168 22.80 -12.73 1.73
N GLU A 169 22.10 -13.36 2.68
CA GLU A 169 22.05 -14.82 2.80
C GLU A 169 21.40 -15.48 1.57
N LEU A 170 20.36 -14.83 0.99
CA LEU A 170 19.75 -15.33 -0.26
C LEU A 170 20.70 -15.24 -1.47
N VAL A 171 21.66 -14.32 -1.44
CA VAL A 171 22.65 -14.16 -2.51
C VAL A 171 23.86 -15.08 -2.32
N ASP A 172 24.38 -15.15 -1.10
CA ASP A 172 25.63 -15.84 -0.77
C ASP A 172 25.42 -17.34 -0.53
N ASN A 173 24.32 -17.70 0.14
CA ASN A 173 23.98 -19.08 0.51
C ASN A 173 22.50 -19.41 0.23
N PRO A 174 22.05 -19.30 -1.04
CA PRO A 174 20.62 -19.36 -1.38
C PRO A 174 19.94 -20.66 -0.98
N GLU A 175 20.64 -21.80 -1.08
CA GLU A 175 20.05 -23.08 -0.69
C GLU A 175 19.78 -23.17 0.81
N SER A 176 20.73 -22.76 1.63
CA SER A 176 20.57 -22.75 3.11
C SER A 176 19.46 -21.81 3.53
N ALA A 177 19.46 -20.59 3.01
CA ALA A 177 18.43 -19.59 3.32
C ALA A 177 17.03 -20.07 2.93
N MET A 178 16.88 -20.67 1.74
CA MET A 178 15.61 -21.20 1.29
C MET A 178 15.15 -22.43 2.08
N ARG A 179 16.05 -23.32 2.49
CA ARG A 179 15.70 -24.45 3.36
C ARG A 179 15.16 -23.98 4.71
N SER A 180 15.80 -23.00 5.32
CA SER A 180 15.34 -22.39 6.59
C SER A 180 13.97 -21.72 6.40
N LEU A 181 13.78 -20.97 5.32
CA LEU A 181 12.50 -20.35 5.01
C LEU A 181 11.38 -21.38 4.79
N PHE A 182 11.66 -22.46 4.05
CA PHE A 182 10.67 -23.53 3.83
C PHE A 182 10.35 -24.30 5.12
N THR A 183 11.31 -24.45 6.02
CA THR A 183 11.07 -25.00 7.36
C THR A 183 10.11 -24.11 8.15
N PHE A 184 10.34 -22.80 8.16
CA PHE A 184 9.43 -21.84 8.79
C PHE A 184 8.01 -21.88 8.18
N LEU A 185 7.91 -22.04 6.86
CA LEU A 185 6.63 -22.11 6.16
C LEU A 185 5.95 -23.48 6.30
N GLU A 186 6.60 -24.47 6.90
CA GLU A 186 6.13 -25.86 6.95
C GLU A 186 5.83 -26.43 5.55
N GLU A 187 6.64 -26.04 4.57
CA GLU A 187 6.48 -26.46 3.17
C GLU A 187 7.67 -27.34 2.75
N PRO A 188 7.45 -28.33 1.87
CA PRO A 188 8.52 -29.17 1.38
C PRO A 188 9.48 -28.37 0.49
N TYR A 189 10.78 -28.40 0.83
CA TYR A 189 11.80 -27.78 0.01
C TYR A 189 11.96 -28.50 -1.34
N THR A 190 12.10 -27.73 -2.41
CA THR A 190 12.49 -28.24 -3.73
C THR A 190 13.57 -27.33 -4.32
N ALA A 191 14.57 -27.91 -5.03
CA ALA A 191 15.63 -27.14 -5.68
C ALA A 191 15.12 -26.18 -6.76
N LYS A 192 13.90 -26.36 -7.27
CA LYS A 192 13.27 -25.45 -8.23
C LYS A 192 13.07 -24.04 -7.68
N CYS A 193 12.94 -23.87 -6.35
CA CYS A 193 12.82 -22.55 -5.75
C CYS A 193 14.09 -21.70 -5.87
N LEU A 194 15.23 -22.31 -6.22
CA LEU A 194 16.49 -21.60 -6.47
C LEU A 194 16.61 -21.07 -7.92
N GLU A 195 15.79 -21.56 -8.86
CA GLU A 195 15.85 -21.12 -10.25
C GLU A 195 15.67 -19.62 -10.41
N PRO A 196 14.69 -18.99 -9.73
CA PRO A 196 14.54 -17.55 -9.77
C PRO A 196 15.73 -16.76 -9.22
N LEU A 197 16.48 -17.30 -8.29
CA LEU A 197 17.63 -16.64 -7.66
C LEU A 197 18.87 -16.64 -8.57
N LYS A 198 18.89 -17.45 -9.64
CA LYS A 198 19.98 -17.46 -10.64
C LYS A 198 19.97 -16.22 -11.53
N GLU A 199 18.82 -15.57 -11.65
CA GLU A 199 18.66 -14.35 -12.42
C GLU A 199 18.41 -13.18 -11.44
N ARG A 200 19.25 -12.14 -11.49
CA ARG A 200 19.03 -10.92 -10.73
C ARG A 200 17.88 -10.13 -11.36
N ILE A 201 16.66 -10.39 -10.90
CA ILE A 201 15.48 -9.67 -11.38
C ILE A 201 15.25 -8.44 -10.49
N ASN A 202 15.06 -7.29 -11.14
CA ASN A 202 14.80 -5.99 -10.51
C ASN A 202 15.86 -5.54 -9.48
N SER A 203 17.03 -6.19 -9.42
CA SER A 203 18.12 -5.69 -8.61
C SER A 203 18.80 -4.55 -9.38
N SER A 204 18.43 -3.31 -9.05
CA SER A 204 19.25 -2.18 -9.47
C SER A 204 20.65 -2.39 -8.87
N THR A 205 21.65 -2.54 -9.73
CA THR A 205 23.04 -2.51 -9.28
C THR A 205 23.26 -1.12 -8.71
N VAL A 206 23.56 -1.02 -7.41
CA VAL A 206 23.95 0.26 -6.82
C VAL A 206 25.29 0.64 -7.47
N PRO A 207 25.37 1.77 -8.19
CA PRO A 207 26.64 2.23 -8.74
C PRO A 207 27.67 2.40 -7.61
N ALA A 208 28.94 2.08 -7.89
CA ALA A 208 30.00 2.20 -6.88
C ALA A 208 30.21 3.65 -6.39
N ASP A 209 29.79 4.61 -7.21
CA ASP A 209 29.82 6.04 -6.93
C ASP A 209 28.50 6.57 -6.35
N PHE A 210 27.50 5.71 -6.15
CA PHE A 210 26.25 6.12 -5.49
C PHE A 210 26.56 6.55 -4.07
N LYS A 211 26.48 7.84 -3.85
CA LYS A 211 26.52 8.43 -2.53
C LYS A 211 25.10 8.79 -2.13
N ALA A 212 24.73 8.27 -0.97
CA ALA A 212 23.45 8.64 -0.33
C ALA A 212 23.70 9.94 0.46
N ASP A 213 24.12 10.99 -0.23
CA ASP A 213 24.55 12.28 0.34
C ASP A 213 23.90 13.48 -0.36
N ASP A 214 22.60 13.35 -0.66
CA ASP A 214 21.81 14.51 -1.07
C ASP A 214 21.96 15.59 0.03
N PRO A 215 22.57 16.74 -0.28
CA PRO A 215 22.81 17.80 0.71
C PRO A 215 21.51 18.39 1.28
N ALA A 216 20.38 18.13 0.65
CA ALA A 216 19.06 18.50 1.14
C ALA A 216 18.48 17.49 2.14
N ALA A 217 19.08 16.31 2.29
CA ALA A 217 18.62 15.30 3.24
C ALA A 217 19.22 15.53 4.62
N ASP A 218 18.40 15.38 5.67
CA ASP A 218 18.85 15.49 7.05
C ASP A 218 19.88 14.39 7.40
N PRO A 219 21.13 14.74 7.74
CA PRO A 219 22.16 13.77 8.08
C PRO A 219 21.79 12.87 9.26
N ALA A 220 20.99 13.34 10.20
CA ALA A 220 20.58 12.57 11.37
C ALA A 220 19.68 11.39 10.95
N ILE A 221 18.78 11.57 9.98
CA ILE A 221 17.91 10.51 9.45
C ILE A 221 18.74 9.46 8.72
N ILE A 222 19.73 9.91 7.94
CA ILE A 222 20.63 9.00 7.20
C ILE A 222 21.43 8.14 8.19
N GLU A 223 21.99 8.77 9.21
CA GLU A 223 22.80 8.08 10.22
C GLU A 223 21.96 7.11 11.06
N GLU A 224 20.74 7.50 11.45
CA GLU A 224 19.81 6.61 12.12
C GLU A 224 19.50 5.38 11.28
N ALA A 225 19.23 5.57 9.98
CA ALA A 225 18.92 4.47 9.06
C ALA A 225 20.13 3.52 8.88
N ARG A 226 21.33 4.07 8.74
CA ARG A 226 22.57 3.26 8.66
C ARG A 226 22.82 2.46 9.93
N ARG A 227 22.67 3.10 11.08
CA ARG A 227 22.82 2.43 12.38
C ARG A 227 21.79 1.31 12.56
N LEU A 228 20.52 1.55 12.19
CA LEU A 228 19.49 0.52 12.24
C LEU A 228 19.80 -0.61 11.26
N SER A 229 20.25 -0.31 10.03
CA SER A 229 20.63 -1.31 9.03
C SER A 229 21.76 -2.22 9.55
N ALA A 230 22.83 -1.64 10.08
CA ALA A 230 23.92 -2.40 10.67
C ALA A 230 23.44 -3.25 11.85
N ASN A 231 22.63 -2.69 12.73
CA ASN A 231 22.08 -3.42 13.88
C ASN A 231 21.26 -4.64 13.46
N VAL A 232 20.43 -4.54 12.42
CA VAL A 232 19.59 -5.64 11.93
C VAL A 232 20.42 -6.73 11.24
N GLU A 233 21.50 -6.35 10.57
CA GLU A 233 22.42 -7.30 9.94
C GLU A 233 23.27 -8.06 10.99
N GLU A 234 23.69 -7.41 12.07
CA GLU A 234 24.57 -7.99 13.08
C GLU A 234 23.81 -8.83 14.14
N ASN A 235 22.57 -8.46 14.46
CA ASN A 235 21.83 -9.08 15.54
C ASN A 235 20.83 -10.13 15.04
N GLU A 236 20.73 -11.21 15.78
CA GLU A 236 19.74 -12.25 15.55
C GLU A 236 18.32 -11.77 15.87
N GLN A 237 17.35 -12.46 15.30
CA GLN A 237 15.94 -12.25 15.60
C GLN A 237 15.64 -12.69 17.04
N PRO A 238 14.71 -12.04 17.77
CA PRO A 238 14.26 -12.51 19.09
C PRO A 238 13.76 -13.95 19.05
N GLY A 239 14.17 -14.76 20.02
CA GLY A 239 13.79 -16.18 20.09
C GLY A 239 12.33 -16.43 20.43
N GLU A 240 11.67 -15.48 21.11
CA GLU A 240 10.27 -15.59 21.55
C GLU A 240 9.52 -14.26 21.34
N GLY A 241 8.19 -14.37 21.20
CA GLY A 241 7.30 -13.22 21.13
C GLY A 241 7.01 -12.64 22.53
N SER A 242 6.81 -11.32 22.58
CA SER A 242 6.45 -10.57 23.79
C SER A 242 4.99 -10.15 23.76
N PRO A 243 4.15 -10.60 24.69
CA PRO A 243 2.77 -10.14 24.80
C PRO A 243 2.64 -8.63 25.02
N ASP A 244 3.60 -8.01 25.69
CA ASP A 244 3.61 -6.56 25.89
C ASP A 244 3.87 -5.81 24.58
N ALA A 245 4.83 -6.28 23.79
CA ALA A 245 5.07 -5.71 22.46
C ALA A 245 3.88 -5.93 21.51
N ALA A 246 3.18 -7.08 21.62
CA ALA A 246 1.97 -7.33 20.86
C ALA A 246 0.85 -6.34 21.21
N ARG A 247 0.62 -6.10 22.51
CA ARG A 247 -0.34 -5.09 22.96
C ARG A 247 0.00 -3.67 22.49
N GLN A 248 1.29 -3.33 22.51
CA GLN A 248 1.75 -2.04 21.97
C GLN A 248 1.45 -1.92 20.48
N MET A 249 1.73 -2.93 19.68
CA MET A 249 1.42 -2.94 18.25
C MET A 249 -0.08 -2.83 17.98
N ASP A 250 -0.91 -3.50 18.76
CA ASP A 250 -2.37 -3.39 18.64
C ASP A 250 -2.85 -1.99 18.97
N ALA A 251 -2.29 -1.34 19.99
CA ALA A 251 -2.59 0.04 20.33
C ALA A 251 -2.18 1.01 19.20
N GLU A 252 -0.98 0.86 18.64
CA GLU A 252 -0.50 1.67 17.51
C GLU A 252 -1.36 1.45 16.25
N PHE A 253 -1.82 0.23 16.01
CA PHE A 253 -2.78 -0.03 14.94
C PHE A 253 -4.11 0.67 15.19
N GLY A 254 -4.62 0.67 16.42
CA GLY A 254 -5.81 1.41 16.83
C GLY A 254 -5.69 2.92 16.59
N GLU A 255 -4.55 3.52 16.93
CA GLU A 255 -4.30 4.94 16.64
C GLU A 255 -4.23 5.22 15.12
N ARG A 256 -3.68 4.31 14.34
CA ARG A 256 -3.70 4.40 12.87
C ARG A 256 -5.13 4.34 12.31
N VAL A 257 -5.98 3.48 12.84
CA VAL A 257 -7.41 3.39 12.47
C VAL A 257 -8.12 4.71 12.77
N LYS A 258 -7.90 5.30 13.94
CA LYS A 258 -8.45 6.62 14.31
C LYS A 258 -7.96 7.73 13.37
N TYR A 259 -6.69 7.72 13.01
CA TYR A 259 -6.13 8.67 12.06
C TYR A 259 -6.78 8.58 10.68
N ILE A 260 -6.98 7.36 10.15
CA ILE A 260 -7.68 7.13 8.88
C ILE A 260 -9.11 7.67 8.96
N ALA A 261 -9.80 7.41 10.07
CA ALA A 261 -11.14 7.93 10.31
C ALA A 261 -11.20 9.47 10.28
N THR A 262 -10.21 10.12 10.89
CA THR A 262 -10.10 11.59 10.88
C THR A 262 -9.86 12.12 9.46
N LEU A 263 -8.96 11.49 8.70
CA LEU A 263 -8.71 11.86 7.30
C LEU A 263 -9.96 11.70 6.43
N GLU A 264 -10.70 10.61 6.60
CA GLU A 264 -11.92 10.38 5.83
C GLU A 264 -13.00 11.42 6.16
N SER A 265 -13.17 11.76 7.42
CA SER A 265 -14.09 12.82 7.86
C SER A 265 -13.70 14.17 7.28
N THR A 266 -12.43 14.54 7.36
CA THR A 266 -11.90 15.79 6.81
C THR A 266 -12.10 15.85 5.29
N TYR A 267 -11.78 14.76 4.60
CA TYR A 267 -11.98 14.67 3.14
C TYR A 267 -13.44 14.83 2.75
N ARG A 268 -14.37 14.18 3.44
CA ARG A 268 -15.81 14.31 3.18
C ARG A 268 -16.30 15.74 3.37
N THR A 269 -15.85 16.40 4.44
CA THR A 269 -16.19 17.80 4.73
C THR A 269 -15.69 18.73 3.64
N GLU A 270 -14.43 18.61 3.24
CA GLU A 270 -13.83 19.44 2.21
C GLU A 270 -14.43 19.17 0.83
N LYS A 271 -14.72 17.91 0.51
CA LYS A 271 -15.45 17.55 -0.71
C LYS A 271 -16.81 18.22 -0.79
N SER A 272 -17.62 18.15 0.27
CA SER A 272 -18.93 18.82 0.33
C SER A 272 -18.82 20.33 0.18
N ARG A 273 -17.80 20.93 0.80
CA ARG A 273 -17.51 22.36 0.63
C ARG A 273 -17.20 22.71 -0.83
N LEU A 274 -16.34 21.94 -1.47
CA LEU A 274 -15.98 22.16 -2.88
C LEU A 274 -17.17 21.95 -3.82
N GLU A 275 -17.98 20.93 -3.59
CA GLU A 275 -19.20 20.69 -4.37
C GLU A 275 -20.19 21.86 -4.26
N SER A 276 -20.34 22.45 -3.08
CA SER A 276 -21.14 23.65 -2.86
C SER A 276 -20.59 24.87 -3.63
N VAL A 277 -19.28 25.07 -3.60
CA VAL A 277 -18.61 26.16 -4.37
C VAL A 277 -18.80 25.97 -5.87
N ILE A 278 -18.61 24.76 -6.38
CA ILE A 278 -18.81 24.45 -7.80
C ILE A 278 -20.24 24.73 -8.21
N SER A 279 -21.24 24.32 -7.42
CA SER A 279 -22.65 24.59 -7.69
C SER A 279 -22.96 26.09 -7.74
N ALA A 280 -22.37 26.88 -6.83
CA ALA A 280 -22.54 28.33 -6.82
C ALA A 280 -21.94 28.97 -8.10
N TYR A 281 -20.73 28.55 -8.51
CA TYR A 281 -20.13 29.00 -9.76
C TYR A 281 -20.94 28.61 -11.00
N GLN A 282 -21.48 27.42 -11.06
CA GLN A 282 -22.34 26.99 -12.18
C GLN A 282 -23.60 27.85 -12.26
N THR A 283 -24.21 28.17 -11.12
CA THR A 283 -25.39 29.04 -11.08
C THR A 283 -25.07 30.44 -11.55
N GLU A 284 -23.95 31.03 -11.14
CA GLU A 284 -23.54 32.36 -11.56
C GLU A 284 -23.15 32.40 -13.06
N ASN A 285 -22.50 31.37 -13.58
CA ASN A 285 -22.21 31.24 -15.01
C ASN A 285 -23.51 31.24 -15.85
N LEU A 286 -24.52 30.48 -15.46
CA LEU A 286 -25.82 30.46 -16.15
C LEU A 286 -26.48 31.86 -16.14
N ARG A 287 -26.36 32.55 -15.01
CA ARG A 287 -26.86 33.94 -14.89
C ARG A 287 -26.13 34.89 -15.81
N LEU A 288 -24.81 34.82 -15.89
CA LEU A 288 -23.99 35.63 -16.78
C LEU A 288 -24.25 35.32 -18.25
N GLU A 289 -24.39 34.08 -18.64
CA GLU A 289 -24.77 33.67 -19.99
C GLU A 289 -26.12 34.26 -20.38
N SER A 290 -27.10 34.19 -19.49
CA SER A 290 -28.43 34.81 -19.72
C SER A 290 -28.34 36.30 -19.88
N ALA A 291 -27.52 37.00 -19.09
CA ALA A 291 -27.30 38.44 -19.21
C ALA A 291 -26.60 38.82 -20.53
N ILE A 292 -25.64 38.02 -20.97
CA ILE A 292 -24.95 38.21 -22.28
C ILE A 292 -25.95 38.08 -23.41
N VAL A 293 -26.80 37.09 -23.43
CA VAL A 293 -27.84 36.94 -24.46
C VAL A 293 -28.78 38.12 -24.50
N GLU A 294 -29.22 38.63 -23.35
CA GLU A 294 -30.09 39.80 -23.28
C GLU A 294 -29.38 41.07 -23.76
N LEU A 295 -28.12 41.28 -23.39
CA LEU A 295 -27.32 42.42 -23.89
C LEU A 295 -27.11 42.37 -25.42
N GLN A 296 -26.88 41.18 -25.97
CA GLN A 296 -26.76 40.99 -27.43
C GLN A 296 -28.08 41.33 -28.16
N ARG A 297 -29.22 40.95 -27.56
CA ARG A 297 -30.53 41.30 -28.10
C ARG A 297 -30.72 42.82 -28.09
N GLN A 298 -30.46 43.51 -26.97
CA GLN A 298 -30.60 44.95 -26.83
C GLN A 298 -29.67 45.70 -27.77
N PHE A 299 -28.44 45.23 -27.96
CA PHE A 299 -27.50 45.83 -28.93
C PHE A 299 -28.01 45.71 -30.36
N LYS A 300 -28.53 44.54 -30.76
CA LYS A 300 -29.12 44.30 -32.08
C LYS A 300 -30.30 45.24 -32.34
N ASP A 301 -31.21 45.35 -31.36
CA ASP A 301 -32.37 46.23 -31.44
C ASP A 301 -31.95 47.71 -31.53
N SER A 302 -30.90 48.12 -30.85
CA SER A 302 -30.34 49.48 -30.93
C SER A 302 -29.71 49.75 -32.29
N CYS A 303 -28.95 48.82 -32.84
CA CYS A 303 -28.39 48.92 -34.20
C CYS A 303 -29.50 49.07 -35.29
N SER A 304 -30.58 48.27 -35.16
CA SER A 304 -31.71 48.36 -36.10
C SER A 304 -32.38 49.70 -36.04
N ARG A 305 -32.66 50.27 -34.85
CA ARG A 305 -33.23 51.62 -34.70
C ARG A 305 -32.33 52.69 -35.23
N PHE A 306 -31.01 52.55 -35.06
CA PHE A 306 -30.05 53.54 -35.61
C PHE A 306 -30.03 53.50 -37.16
N ALA A 307 -30.10 52.32 -37.76
CA ALA A 307 -30.19 52.17 -39.22
C ALA A 307 -31.47 52.76 -39.76
N GLU A 308 -32.64 52.54 -39.14
CA GLU A 308 -33.94 53.15 -39.53
C GLU A 308 -33.93 54.66 -39.42
N ALA A 309 -33.34 55.21 -38.33
CA ALA A 309 -33.24 56.70 -38.19
C ALA A 309 -32.30 57.28 -39.21
N ASN A 310 -31.24 56.63 -39.62
CA ASN A 310 -30.32 57.12 -40.67
C ASN A 310 -30.97 57.12 -42.08
N ASP A 311 -31.76 56.07 -42.38
CA ASP A 311 -32.52 56.04 -43.66
C ASP A 311 -33.61 57.13 -43.75
N GLN A 312 -34.26 57.49 -42.63
CA GLN A 312 -35.21 58.56 -42.55
C GLN A 312 -34.60 59.96 -42.70
N THR A 313 -33.30 60.12 -42.43
CA THR A 313 -32.56 61.37 -42.51
C THR A 313 -31.99 61.62 -43.93
N LEU A 314 -31.92 60.57 -44.73
CA LEU A 314 -31.45 60.64 -46.15
C LEU A 314 -32.56 60.77 -47.20
N GLN A 315 -33.82 60.72 -46.76
CA GLN A 315 -35.00 61.06 -47.58
C GLN A 315 -35.40 62.51 -47.33
#